data_530db482a0de2110e2e68f8edbd18b0a
#
_entry.id   530db482a0de2110e2e68f8edbd18b0a
#
_cell.length_a   1.000
_cell.length_b   1.000
_cell.length_c   1.000
_cell.angle_alpha   90.00
_cell.angle_beta   90.00
_cell.angle_gamma   90.00
#
_symmetry.space_group_name_H-M   'P 1'
#
loop_
_entity.id
_entity.type
_entity.pdbx_description
1 polymer ?
#
loop_
_entity_poly.entity_id
_entity_poly.type
_entity_poly.pdbx_seq_one_letter_code
_entity_poly.pdbx_strand_id
1 'polypeptide(L)'
;MSYEPLHHKYRPKSFAELVGQEAIATTLTNAIRSDKIAPAYLFTGPRGTGKTSSARILAKSLNCLQSSKPTAEPCGKCDVCRGITKGSTLDVIEIDAASNTGVDNIRELIEKAQFAPVQCRYKVYVIDECHMLSTQAFNALLKTLEEPPKHVVFVLATTDPQRVLPTIISRCQRFDFRRIHIQPMVKHLSAIASQENISISPDAITLIAQISQGGLRDAQSLLDQAALMSGEVTPDQIWDLVGTVSEQDLLGLLEAIAQNVPDAVLEYTRNILERGREPLTILQNLAAFYRDLLIAKTASNRQDLVTCTQQTWTQLVAFAHRLDINAILVGQQHLRTAEVQIKNSTQPRLWLEVTLLGLLPGATNTQSVAPQNHQAPATNHQAPQNHQAPATNHQAPAINHNWVAPTEKPTTNQVNSDPPTPPIPQEIAPGPPDDLTQVWQQVLANLQPKSRQEMLRQMSSLMEFDGRMARIAIKQAWYDKGKSDIPIITEAFLRTFQREIQIVVEKSVPQDSTRVPHPPNISYTTQAPTPVPAKPESVTEAVITPTPPPPLPTPPVTNYQAEEVAIAAQRLAKFFEGQVIRLSDDGVDFSEAVAVPESVYESDFDEE
;
A
#
# COMPACT_ATOMS: atom_id res chain seq x y z
N MET A 1 -24.46 25.34 13.06
CA MET A 1 -24.63 24.24 12.09
C MET A 1 -23.38 23.40 12.13
N SER A 2 -23.47 22.07 12.22
CA SER A 2 -22.29 21.24 12.14
C SER A 2 -21.68 21.34 10.73
N TYR A 3 -20.37 21.44 10.62
CA TYR A 3 -19.64 21.44 9.37
C TYR A 3 -19.88 20.11 8.62
N GLU A 4 -20.24 20.18 7.34
CA GLU A 4 -20.38 19.03 6.45
C GLU A 4 -19.40 19.20 5.28
N PRO A 5 -18.45 18.26 5.07
CA PRO A 5 -17.49 18.33 3.97
C PRO A 5 -18.17 18.41 2.60
N LEU A 6 -17.62 19.19 1.67
CA LEU A 6 -18.21 19.40 0.34
C LEU A 6 -18.45 18.09 -0.42
N HIS A 7 -17.56 17.11 -0.32
CA HIS A 7 -17.72 15.82 -0.97
C HIS A 7 -18.86 14.98 -0.38
N HIS A 8 -19.39 15.31 0.79
CA HIS A 8 -20.61 14.74 1.37
C HIS A 8 -21.84 15.56 0.96
N LYS A 9 -21.78 16.88 1.13
CA LYS A 9 -22.87 17.82 0.84
C LYS A 9 -23.31 17.78 -0.63
N TYR A 10 -22.35 17.69 -1.56
CA TYR A 10 -22.54 17.65 -3.02
C TYR A 10 -22.49 16.24 -3.60
N ARG A 11 -22.67 15.21 -2.75
CA ARG A 11 -22.79 13.84 -3.27
C ARG A 11 -24.05 13.71 -4.13
N PRO A 12 -23.94 13.16 -5.38
CA PRO A 12 -25.07 13.06 -6.29
C PRO A 12 -26.22 12.25 -5.67
N LYS A 13 -27.43 12.76 -5.86
CA LYS A 13 -28.68 12.17 -5.31
C LYS A 13 -29.45 11.36 -6.34
N SER A 14 -29.20 11.59 -7.63
CA SER A 14 -29.78 10.91 -8.78
C SER A 14 -28.72 10.60 -9.83
N PHE A 15 -29.04 9.71 -10.79
CA PHE A 15 -28.14 9.41 -11.90
C PHE A 15 -27.90 10.61 -12.81
N ALA A 16 -28.86 11.54 -12.92
CA ALA A 16 -28.73 12.77 -13.71
C ALA A 16 -27.66 13.74 -13.13
N GLU A 17 -27.34 13.64 -11.84
CA GLU A 17 -26.34 14.47 -11.18
C GLU A 17 -24.91 13.86 -11.24
N LEU A 18 -24.74 12.68 -11.87
CA LEU A 18 -23.42 12.07 -12.03
C LEU A 18 -22.59 12.86 -13.05
N VAL A 19 -21.49 13.41 -12.62
CA VAL A 19 -20.58 14.19 -13.46
C VAL A 19 -19.67 13.27 -14.27
N GLY A 20 -19.65 13.42 -15.60
CA GLY A 20 -18.75 12.71 -16.51
C GLY A 20 -18.97 11.20 -16.61
N GLN A 21 -20.15 10.72 -16.22
CA GLN A 21 -20.52 9.29 -16.29
C GLN A 21 -21.87 9.10 -17.05
N GLU A 22 -22.11 9.90 -18.07
CA GLU A 22 -23.40 9.98 -18.77
C GLU A 22 -23.86 8.64 -19.35
N ALA A 23 -22.92 7.85 -19.90
CA ALA A 23 -23.23 6.53 -20.47
C ALA A 23 -23.73 5.55 -19.39
N ILE A 24 -23.08 5.53 -18.22
CA ILE A 24 -23.47 4.69 -17.08
C ILE A 24 -24.83 5.14 -16.53
N ALA A 25 -24.99 6.46 -16.33
CA ALA A 25 -26.22 7.05 -15.85
C ALA A 25 -27.40 6.69 -16.75
N THR A 26 -27.24 6.82 -18.06
CA THR A 26 -28.26 6.48 -19.07
C THR A 26 -28.58 4.99 -19.05
N THR A 27 -27.56 4.12 -19.02
CA THR A 27 -27.77 2.67 -19.05
C THR A 27 -28.51 2.18 -17.80
N LEU A 28 -28.12 2.64 -16.60
CA LEU A 28 -28.78 2.28 -15.35
C LEU A 28 -30.21 2.84 -15.29
N THR A 29 -30.40 4.08 -15.75
CA THR A 29 -31.74 4.69 -15.87
C THR A 29 -32.66 3.86 -16.78
N ASN A 30 -32.18 3.42 -17.95
CA ASN A 30 -32.94 2.61 -18.89
C ASN A 30 -33.23 1.21 -18.33
N ALA A 31 -32.27 0.59 -17.63
CA ALA A 31 -32.47 -0.71 -16.97
C ALA A 31 -33.60 -0.63 -15.92
N ILE A 32 -33.62 0.42 -15.12
CA ILE A 32 -34.65 0.65 -14.10
C ILE A 32 -36.02 0.91 -14.76
N ARG A 33 -36.08 1.77 -15.79
CA ARG A 33 -37.32 2.07 -16.52
C ARG A 33 -37.91 0.86 -17.25
N SER A 34 -37.04 -0.05 -17.71
CA SER A 34 -37.43 -1.28 -18.40
C SER A 34 -37.67 -2.46 -17.46
N ASP A 35 -37.56 -2.25 -16.14
CA ASP A 35 -37.66 -3.30 -15.09
C ASP A 35 -36.69 -4.46 -15.33
N LYS A 36 -35.50 -4.16 -15.94
CA LYS A 36 -34.40 -5.10 -16.19
C LYS A 36 -33.31 -4.92 -15.16
N ILE A 37 -33.60 -5.33 -13.92
CA ILE A 37 -32.70 -5.20 -12.81
C ILE A 37 -31.86 -6.46 -12.72
N ALA A 38 -30.52 -6.32 -12.84
CA ALA A 38 -29.61 -7.44 -12.66
C ALA A 38 -29.48 -7.79 -11.16
N PRO A 39 -29.31 -9.07 -10.82
CA PRO A 39 -29.14 -9.47 -9.43
C PRO A 39 -27.75 -9.08 -8.86
N ALA A 40 -26.76 -8.86 -9.72
CA ALA A 40 -25.42 -8.44 -9.32
C ALA A 40 -24.83 -7.42 -10.30
N TYR A 41 -24.24 -6.38 -9.75
CA TYR A 41 -23.54 -5.31 -10.46
C TYR A 41 -22.07 -5.26 -10.01
N LEU A 42 -21.18 -5.00 -10.96
CA LEU A 42 -19.76 -4.75 -10.67
C LEU A 42 -19.39 -3.35 -11.19
N PHE A 43 -19.13 -2.42 -10.28
CA PHE A 43 -18.70 -1.06 -10.57
C PHE A 43 -17.18 -0.96 -10.44
N THR A 44 -16.50 -0.80 -11.57
CA THR A 44 -15.04 -0.72 -11.62
C THR A 44 -14.58 0.69 -11.97
N GLY A 45 -13.37 1.06 -11.61
CA GLY A 45 -12.76 2.32 -12.02
C GLY A 45 -12.01 3.05 -10.91
N PRO A 46 -11.32 4.16 -11.23
CA PRO A 46 -10.49 4.90 -10.29
C PRO A 46 -11.25 5.40 -9.05
N ARG A 47 -10.48 5.73 -8.00
CA ARG A 47 -11.04 6.34 -6.79
C ARG A 47 -11.72 7.68 -7.12
N GLY A 48 -12.79 8.02 -6.39
CA GLY A 48 -13.43 9.32 -6.51
C GLY A 48 -14.32 9.53 -7.75
N THR A 49 -14.54 8.49 -8.59
CA THR A 49 -15.31 8.60 -9.85
C THR A 49 -16.82 8.37 -9.69
N GLY A 50 -17.31 8.08 -8.48
CA GLY A 50 -18.74 7.97 -8.19
C GLY A 50 -19.28 6.55 -8.03
N LYS A 51 -18.46 5.49 -7.95
CA LYS A 51 -18.89 4.09 -7.80
C LYS A 51 -19.85 3.86 -6.63
N THR A 52 -19.42 4.17 -5.40
CA THR A 52 -20.24 4.02 -4.19
C THR A 52 -21.46 4.94 -4.18
N SER A 53 -21.34 6.15 -4.76
CA SER A 53 -22.48 7.06 -4.94
C SER A 53 -23.54 6.45 -5.88
N SER A 54 -23.12 5.87 -6.99
CA SER A 54 -24.02 5.19 -7.93
C SER A 54 -24.68 3.95 -7.32
N ALA A 55 -23.96 3.19 -6.48
CA ALA A 55 -24.53 2.08 -5.72
C ALA A 55 -25.66 2.56 -4.79
N ARG A 56 -25.46 3.66 -4.07
CA ARG A 56 -26.48 4.26 -3.21
C ARG A 56 -27.65 4.84 -4.00
N ILE A 57 -27.40 5.45 -5.17
CA ILE A 57 -28.48 5.91 -6.07
C ILE A 57 -29.29 4.72 -6.57
N LEU A 58 -28.64 3.65 -7.00
CA LEU A 58 -29.31 2.42 -7.41
C LEU A 58 -30.20 1.86 -6.29
N ALA A 59 -29.65 1.74 -5.06
CA ALA A 59 -30.41 1.29 -3.90
C ALA A 59 -31.64 2.17 -3.62
N LYS A 60 -31.52 3.49 -3.73
CA LYS A 60 -32.64 4.43 -3.60
C LYS A 60 -33.66 4.27 -4.73
N SER A 61 -33.19 4.10 -5.96
CA SER A 61 -34.03 3.90 -7.15
C SER A 61 -34.89 2.64 -7.06
N LEU A 62 -34.31 1.55 -6.53
CA LEU A 62 -35.03 0.29 -6.32
C LEU A 62 -36.05 0.40 -5.19
N ASN A 63 -35.80 1.20 -4.16
CA ASN A 63 -36.51 1.17 -2.87
C ASN A 63 -37.30 2.44 -2.52
N CYS A 64 -37.30 3.46 -3.39
CA CYS A 64 -38.02 4.71 -3.13
C CYS A 64 -39.50 4.47 -2.86
N LEU A 65 -40.03 4.90 -1.69
CA LEU A 65 -41.42 4.70 -1.27
C LEU A 65 -42.40 5.61 -2.02
N GLN A 66 -41.95 6.68 -2.67
CA GLN A 66 -42.83 7.58 -3.44
C GLN A 66 -43.37 6.94 -4.71
N SER A 67 -42.72 5.89 -5.21
CA SER A 67 -43.15 5.11 -6.36
C SER A 67 -43.52 3.69 -5.95
N SER A 68 -44.55 3.10 -6.51
CA SER A 68 -44.92 1.70 -6.30
C SER A 68 -43.97 0.70 -6.97
N LYS A 69 -43.17 1.18 -7.96
CA LYS A 69 -42.17 0.42 -8.71
C LYS A 69 -40.79 1.08 -8.58
N PRO A 70 -39.71 0.37 -8.94
CA PRO A 70 -38.39 1.00 -9.08
C PRO A 70 -38.47 2.25 -9.97
N THR A 71 -37.77 3.31 -9.58
CA THR A 71 -37.79 4.60 -10.28
C THR A 71 -36.38 5.11 -10.55
N ALA A 72 -36.16 5.67 -11.76
CA ALA A 72 -34.88 6.29 -12.10
C ALA A 72 -34.63 7.61 -11.32
N GLU A 73 -35.70 8.19 -10.76
CA GLU A 73 -35.67 9.47 -10.04
C GLU A 73 -36.13 9.28 -8.59
N PRO A 74 -35.25 8.80 -7.70
CA PRO A 74 -35.60 8.61 -6.30
C PRO A 74 -35.86 9.95 -5.62
N CYS A 75 -36.91 10.04 -4.81
CA CYS A 75 -37.37 11.31 -4.24
C CYS A 75 -36.38 11.98 -3.26
N GLY A 76 -35.44 11.26 -2.68
CA GLY A 76 -34.48 11.76 -1.69
C GLY A 76 -35.07 12.15 -0.32
N LYS A 77 -36.40 12.16 -0.18
CA LYS A 77 -37.13 12.72 0.99
C LYS A 77 -37.84 11.68 1.85
N CYS A 78 -38.24 10.53 1.31
CA CYS A 78 -38.89 9.46 2.07
C CYS A 78 -37.90 8.81 3.07
N ASP A 79 -38.42 8.08 4.04
CA ASP A 79 -37.61 7.50 5.11
C ASP A 79 -36.55 6.54 4.60
N VAL A 80 -36.88 5.73 3.59
CA VAL A 80 -35.91 4.83 2.95
C VAL A 80 -34.81 5.62 2.23
N CYS A 81 -35.17 6.64 1.42
CA CYS A 81 -34.15 7.45 0.74
C CYS A 81 -33.21 8.19 1.73
N ARG A 82 -33.80 8.73 2.82
CA ARG A 82 -33.01 9.37 3.89
C ARG A 82 -32.16 8.38 4.66
N GLY A 83 -32.73 7.20 4.97
CA GLY A 83 -32.02 6.11 5.65
C GLY A 83 -30.81 5.63 4.85
N ILE A 84 -30.97 5.41 3.51
CA ILE A 84 -29.86 5.01 2.62
C ILE A 84 -28.78 6.11 2.58
N THR A 85 -29.17 7.39 2.56
CA THR A 85 -28.20 8.50 2.57
C THR A 85 -27.38 8.51 3.85
N LYS A 86 -28.01 8.22 5.00
CA LYS A 86 -27.38 8.19 6.33
C LYS A 86 -26.68 6.85 6.63
N GLY A 87 -26.88 5.81 5.82
CA GLY A 87 -26.37 4.46 6.09
C GLY A 87 -27.08 3.75 7.26
N SER A 88 -28.34 4.12 7.54
CA SER A 88 -29.11 3.60 8.70
C SER A 88 -30.25 2.64 8.33
N THR A 89 -30.33 2.19 7.08
CA THR A 89 -31.37 1.30 6.57
C THR A 89 -30.97 -0.16 6.76
N LEU A 90 -31.86 -0.98 7.37
CA LEU A 90 -31.60 -2.41 7.60
C LEU A 90 -31.52 -3.25 6.30
N ASP A 91 -32.21 -2.82 5.25
CA ASP A 91 -32.28 -3.52 3.97
C ASP A 91 -31.24 -3.07 2.95
N VAL A 92 -30.45 -2.01 3.25
CA VAL A 92 -29.34 -1.56 2.39
C VAL A 92 -28.07 -1.55 3.23
N ILE A 93 -27.28 -2.55 3.03
CA ILE A 93 -26.09 -2.83 3.86
C ILE A 93 -24.87 -2.49 3.02
N GLU A 94 -24.10 -1.50 3.46
CA GLU A 94 -22.83 -1.09 2.86
C GLU A 94 -21.69 -1.62 3.69
N ILE A 95 -20.80 -2.38 3.07
CA ILE A 95 -19.65 -3.04 3.69
C ILE A 95 -18.40 -2.59 2.97
N ASP A 96 -17.44 -2.08 3.72
CA ASP A 96 -16.09 -1.86 3.22
C ASP A 96 -15.29 -3.17 3.36
N ALA A 97 -14.90 -3.74 2.22
CA ALA A 97 -14.15 -4.98 2.20
C ALA A 97 -12.72 -4.82 2.76
N ALA A 98 -12.17 -3.60 2.84
CA ALA A 98 -10.87 -3.36 3.46
C ALA A 98 -10.92 -3.65 4.98
N SER A 99 -12.05 -3.35 5.62
CA SER A 99 -12.30 -3.64 7.04
C SER A 99 -12.89 -5.03 7.28
N ASN A 100 -13.48 -5.66 6.25
CA ASN A 100 -14.21 -6.93 6.33
C ASN A 100 -13.71 -7.95 5.31
N THR A 101 -12.42 -8.29 5.37
CA THR A 101 -11.76 -9.20 4.41
C THR A 101 -12.09 -10.67 4.60
N GLY A 102 -12.61 -11.05 5.79
CA GLY A 102 -12.79 -12.43 6.23
C GLY A 102 -13.94 -13.15 5.54
N VAL A 103 -13.80 -14.47 5.40
CA VAL A 103 -14.85 -15.34 4.83
C VAL A 103 -16.09 -15.41 5.74
N ASP A 104 -15.92 -15.30 7.04
CA ASP A 104 -17.03 -15.43 8.00
C ASP A 104 -17.97 -14.23 7.93
N ASN A 105 -17.45 -13.01 7.73
CA ASN A 105 -18.27 -11.82 7.49
C ASN A 105 -19.15 -11.98 6.24
N ILE A 106 -18.60 -12.58 5.19
CA ILE A 106 -19.33 -12.82 3.93
C ILE A 106 -20.35 -13.95 4.10
N ARG A 107 -20.05 -15.01 4.86
CA ARG A 107 -21.02 -16.06 5.19
C ARG A 107 -22.21 -15.52 5.96
N GLU A 108 -21.97 -14.70 6.99
CA GLU A 108 -23.02 -14.03 7.75
C GLU A 108 -23.89 -13.14 6.85
N LEU A 109 -23.27 -12.43 5.90
CA LEU A 109 -23.99 -11.63 4.91
C LEU A 109 -24.88 -12.50 4.02
N ILE A 110 -24.38 -13.65 3.54
CA ILE A 110 -25.12 -14.59 2.71
C ILE A 110 -26.31 -15.19 3.48
N GLU A 111 -26.13 -15.55 4.72
CA GLU A 111 -27.21 -16.04 5.60
C GLU A 111 -28.29 -14.97 5.77
N LYS A 112 -27.90 -13.71 6.06
CA LYS A 112 -28.83 -12.58 6.14
C LYS A 112 -29.56 -12.28 4.82
N ALA A 113 -28.93 -12.59 3.69
CA ALA A 113 -29.52 -12.38 2.36
C ALA A 113 -30.71 -13.34 2.08
N GLN A 114 -30.80 -14.48 2.76
CA GLN A 114 -31.92 -15.41 2.60
C GLN A 114 -33.25 -14.86 3.16
N PHE A 115 -33.17 -13.91 4.09
CA PHE A 115 -34.37 -13.33 4.69
C PHE A 115 -34.94 -12.19 3.85
N ALA A 116 -36.27 -12.11 3.77
CA ALA A 116 -36.97 -11.03 3.08
C ALA A 116 -36.61 -9.64 3.64
N PRO A 117 -36.68 -8.58 2.82
CA PRO A 117 -36.50 -7.21 3.30
C PRO A 117 -37.57 -6.82 4.32
N VAL A 118 -37.21 -5.95 5.29
CA VAL A 118 -38.10 -5.51 6.39
C VAL A 118 -38.97 -4.33 5.95
N GLN A 119 -38.38 -3.34 5.26
CA GLN A 119 -39.06 -2.09 4.87
C GLN A 119 -39.00 -1.82 3.36
N CYS A 120 -38.02 -2.38 2.70
CA CYS A 120 -37.72 -2.11 1.29
C CYS A 120 -38.31 -3.17 0.36
N ARG A 121 -38.34 -2.88 -0.95
CA ARG A 121 -38.68 -3.87 -1.98
C ARG A 121 -37.53 -4.84 -2.25
N TYR A 122 -36.32 -4.31 -2.23
CA TYR A 122 -35.09 -5.05 -2.47
C TYR A 122 -34.14 -4.88 -1.28
N LYS A 123 -33.49 -5.96 -0.94
CA LYS A 123 -32.36 -5.96 -0.03
C LYS A 123 -31.08 -5.74 -0.86
N VAL A 124 -30.36 -4.67 -0.60
CA VAL A 124 -29.20 -4.29 -1.40
C VAL A 124 -27.92 -4.38 -0.58
N TYR A 125 -26.98 -5.17 -1.06
CA TYR A 125 -25.65 -5.30 -0.47
C TYR A 125 -24.64 -4.56 -1.33
N VAL A 126 -24.06 -3.50 -0.78
CA VAL A 126 -22.98 -2.74 -1.41
C VAL A 126 -21.67 -3.16 -0.76
N ILE A 127 -20.80 -3.82 -1.53
CA ILE A 127 -19.47 -4.25 -1.08
C ILE A 127 -18.45 -3.34 -1.75
N ASP A 128 -17.97 -2.34 -1.01
CA ASP A 128 -16.98 -1.39 -1.51
C ASP A 128 -15.57 -1.97 -1.38
N GLU A 129 -14.67 -1.58 -2.27
CA GLU A 129 -13.29 -2.08 -2.44
C GLU A 129 -13.22 -3.62 -2.41
N CYS A 130 -14.16 -4.27 -3.10
CA CYS A 130 -14.34 -5.73 -3.06
C CYS A 130 -13.08 -6.53 -3.42
N HIS A 131 -12.10 -5.94 -4.12
CA HIS A 131 -10.80 -6.55 -4.41
C HIS A 131 -9.97 -6.86 -3.14
N MET A 132 -10.36 -6.31 -1.97
CA MET A 132 -9.75 -6.62 -0.68
C MET A 132 -10.29 -7.89 -0.03
N LEU A 133 -11.37 -8.47 -0.57
CA LEU A 133 -11.89 -9.76 -0.09
C LEU A 133 -10.87 -10.88 -0.30
N SER A 134 -10.81 -11.81 0.65
CA SER A 134 -10.02 -13.02 0.49
C SER A 134 -10.60 -13.91 -0.63
N THR A 135 -9.76 -14.75 -1.23
CA THR A 135 -10.22 -15.73 -2.24
C THR A 135 -11.32 -16.65 -1.70
N GLN A 136 -11.26 -17.01 -0.41
CA GLN A 136 -12.28 -17.81 0.24
C GLN A 136 -13.60 -17.05 0.39
N ALA A 137 -13.57 -15.76 0.67
CA ALA A 137 -14.76 -14.90 0.74
C ALA A 137 -15.41 -14.75 -0.64
N PHE A 138 -14.64 -14.56 -1.71
CA PHE A 138 -15.15 -14.58 -3.08
C PHE A 138 -15.81 -15.91 -3.43
N ASN A 139 -15.17 -17.04 -3.10
CA ASN A 139 -15.72 -18.36 -3.37
C ASN A 139 -17.04 -18.61 -2.61
N ALA A 140 -17.17 -18.10 -1.40
CA ALA A 140 -18.45 -18.17 -0.66
C ALA A 140 -19.58 -17.43 -1.36
N LEU A 141 -19.30 -16.29 -2.02
CA LEU A 141 -20.31 -15.50 -2.76
C LEU A 141 -20.78 -16.19 -4.05
N LEU A 142 -19.98 -17.07 -4.67
CA LEU A 142 -20.27 -17.61 -6.01
C LEU A 142 -21.66 -18.25 -6.09
N LYS A 143 -22.00 -19.14 -5.15
CA LYS A 143 -23.31 -19.81 -5.15
C LYS A 143 -24.48 -18.83 -5.08
N THR A 144 -24.33 -17.78 -4.26
CA THR A 144 -25.39 -16.77 -4.09
C THR A 144 -25.50 -15.85 -5.30
N LEU A 145 -24.38 -15.62 -6.01
CA LEU A 145 -24.40 -14.84 -7.26
C LEU A 145 -24.94 -15.65 -8.46
N GLU A 146 -24.82 -16.97 -8.43
CA GLU A 146 -25.41 -17.87 -9.43
C GLU A 146 -26.93 -17.98 -9.27
N GLU A 147 -27.38 -18.17 -8.04
CA GLU A 147 -28.80 -18.36 -7.70
C GLU A 147 -29.21 -17.36 -6.60
N PRO A 148 -29.26 -16.05 -6.93
CA PRO A 148 -29.58 -15.03 -5.94
C PRO A 148 -31.08 -15.06 -5.57
N PRO A 149 -31.43 -14.80 -4.29
CA PRO A 149 -32.81 -14.62 -3.89
C PRO A 149 -33.46 -13.47 -4.67
N LYS A 150 -34.71 -13.62 -5.10
CA LYS A 150 -35.41 -12.67 -5.99
C LYS A 150 -35.47 -11.22 -5.47
N HIS A 151 -35.36 -11.03 -4.17
CA HIS A 151 -35.43 -9.73 -3.50
C HIS A 151 -34.04 -9.15 -3.18
N VAL A 152 -32.94 -9.77 -3.63
CA VAL A 152 -31.58 -9.37 -3.30
C VAL A 152 -30.86 -8.82 -4.52
N VAL A 153 -30.14 -7.72 -4.34
CA VAL A 153 -29.27 -7.12 -5.34
C VAL A 153 -27.89 -6.88 -4.73
N PHE A 154 -26.88 -7.42 -5.37
CA PHE A 154 -25.49 -7.18 -4.99
C PHE A 154 -24.88 -6.06 -5.85
N VAL A 155 -24.13 -5.15 -5.23
CA VAL A 155 -23.35 -4.12 -5.91
C VAL A 155 -21.92 -4.20 -5.40
N LEU A 156 -21.04 -4.79 -6.20
CA LEU A 156 -19.61 -4.87 -5.93
C LEU A 156 -18.93 -3.64 -6.52
N ALA A 157 -18.16 -2.90 -5.74
CA ALA A 157 -17.39 -1.76 -6.22
C ALA A 157 -15.89 -2.01 -6.00
N THR A 158 -15.05 -1.64 -6.97
CA THR A 158 -13.60 -1.85 -6.89
C THR A 158 -12.82 -0.79 -7.65
N THR A 159 -11.65 -0.45 -7.14
CA THR A 159 -10.64 0.35 -7.84
C THR A 159 -9.69 -0.52 -8.66
N ASP A 160 -9.58 -1.82 -8.33
CA ASP A 160 -8.70 -2.77 -9.03
C ASP A 160 -9.49 -4.01 -9.51
N PRO A 161 -10.01 -3.97 -10.75
CA PRO A 161 -10.75 -5.10 -11.31
C PRO A 161 -9.89 -6.32 -11.60
N GLN A 162 -8.55 -6.18 -11.68
CA GLN A 162 -7.66 -7.31 -11.98
C GLN A 162 -7.54 -8.27 -10.79
N ARG A 163 -7.77 -7.79 -9.57
CA ARG A 163 -7.77 -8.60 -8.35
C ARG A 163 -9.10 -9.30 -8.09
N VAL A 164 -10.16 -8.97 -8.82
CA VAL A 164 -11.47 -9.65 -8.72
C VAL A 164 -11.44 -10.93 -9.54
N LEU A 165 -11.94 -12.01 -8.97
CA LEU A 165 -11.93 -13.31 -9.65
C LEU A 165 -12.78 -13.26 -10.95
N PRO A 166 -12.30 -13.83 -12.08
CA PRO A 166 -13.05 -13.91 -13.32
C PRO A 166 -14.42 -14.58 -13.17
N THR A 167 -14.53 -15.54 -12.24
CA THR A 167 -15.78 -16.23 -11.89
C THR A 167 -16.82 -15.31 -11.26
N ILE A 168 -16.42 -14.27 -10.53
CA ILE A 168 -17.30 -13.22 -10.01
C ILE A 168 -17.69 -12.26 -11.14
N ILE A 169 -16.70 -11.82 -11.94
CA ILE A 169 -16.92 -10.87 -13.04
C ILE A 169 -17.97 -11.40 -14.03
N SER A 170 -17.91 -12.69 -14.38
CA SER A 170 -18.83 -13.32 -15.32
C SER A 170 -20.29 -13.39 -14.85
N ARG A 171 -20.54 -13.21 -13.54
CA ARG A 171 -21.88 -13.26 -12.92
C ARG A 171 -22.45 -11.88 -12.61
N CYS A 172 -21.67 -10.83 -12.85
CA CYS A 172 -22.05 -9.45 -12.58
C CYS A 172 -22.25 -8.65 -13.86
N GLN A 173 -23.24 -7.77 -13.87
CA GLN A 173 -23.31 -6.74 -14.90
C GLN A 173 -22.26 -5.67 -14.60
N ARG A 174 -21.23 -5.57 -15.46
CA ARG A 174 -20.08 -4.71 -15.27
C ARG A 174 -20.32 -3.31 -15.83
N PHE A 175 -19.89 -2.29 -15.03
CA PHE A 175 -19.88 -0.87 -15.39
C PHE A 175 -18.50 -0.28 -15.08
N ASP A 176 -17.84 0.23 -16.11
CA ASP A 176 -16.49 0.80 -16.01
C ASP A 176 -16.55 2.33 -15.88
N PHE A 177 -16.41 2.83 -14.67
CA PHE A 177 -16.33 4.27 -14.37
C PHE A 177 -15.01 4.84 -14.87
N ARG A 178 -15.10 5.92 -15.63
CA ARG A 178 -13.93 6.58 -16.21
C ARG A 178 -13.47 7.74 -15.33
N ARG A 179 -12.22 8.14 -15.50
CA ARG A 179 -11.74 9.43 -14.97
C ARG A 179 -12.60 10.55 -15.55
N ILE A 180 -13.00 11.47 -14.71
CA ILE A 180 -13.81 12.62 -15.15
C ILE A 180 -12.89 13.60 -15.88
N HIS A 181 -13.32 14.03 -17.07
CA HIS A 181 -12.57 15.01 -17.85
C HIS A 181 -12.52 16.36 -17.13
N ILE A 182 -11.47 17.15 -17.43
CA ILE A 182 -11.20 18.43 -16.75
C ILE A 182 -12.39 19.39 -16.90
N GLN A 183 -12.96 19.54 -18.11
CA GLN A 183 -14.03 20.51 -18.37
C GLN A 183 -15.32 20.25 -17.54
N PRO A 184 -15.91 19.04 -17.50
CA PRO A 184 -17.04 18.74 -16.62
C PRO A 184 -16.71 18.95 -15.14
N MET A 185 -15.47 18.64 -14.72
CA MET A 185 -15.02 18.81 -13.34
C MET A 185 -14.93 20.29 -12.97
N VAL A 186 -14.27 21.11 -13.78
CA VAL A 186 -14.16 22.57 -13.58
C VAL A 186 -15.55 23.19 -13.49
N LYS A 187 -16.48 22.84 -14.42
CA LYS A 187 -17.85 23.33 -14.39
C LYS A 187 -18.56 23.00 -13.07
N HIS A 188 -18.39 21.77 -12.59
CA HIS A 188 -19.00 21.32 -11.34
C HIS A 188 -18.40 22.03 -10.12
N LEU A 189 -17.06 22.14 -10.04
CA LEU A 189 -16.36 22.83 -8.95
C LEU A 189 -16.69 24.32 -8.91
N SER A 190 -16.79 24.99 -10.08
CA SER A 190 -17.19 26.41 -10.18
C SER A 190 -18.61 26.61 -9.66
N ALA A 191 -19.53 25.68 -9.97
CA ALA A 191 -20.89 25.75 -9.45
C ALA A 191 -20.92 25.59 -7.91
N ILE A 192 -20.12 24.69 -7.35
CA ILE A 192 -19.99 24.53 -5.90
C ILE A 192 -19.38 25.80 -5.28
N ALA A 193 -18.27 26.30 -5.83
CA ALA A 193 -17.61 27.52 -5.31
C ALA A 193 -18.58 28.70 -5.26
N SER A 194 -19.39 28.89 -6.31
CA SER A 194 -20.43 29.95 -6.34
C SER A 194 -21.53 29.74 -5.30
N GLN A 195 -21.98 28.48 -5.08
CA GLN A 195 -23.01 28.17 -4.08
C GLN A 195 -22.52 28.31 -2.64
N GLU A 196 -21.25 28.04 -2.39
CA GLU A 196 -20.62 28.15 -1.07
C GLU A 196 -19.98 29.51 -0.83
N ASN A 197 -20.05 30.44 -1.81
CA ASN A 197 -19.40 31.77 -1.77
C ASN A 197 -17.87 31.66 -1.52
N ILE A 198 -17.22 30.68 -2.14
CA ILE A 198 -15.76 30.53 -2.07
C ILE A 198 -15.14 31.46 -3.11
N SER A 199 -14.31 32.39 -2.64
CA SER A 199 -13.55 33.31 -3.51
C SER A 199 -12.33 32.58 -4.05
N ILE A 200 -12.39 32.13 -5.33
CA ILE A 200 -11.33 31.36 -5.97
C ILE A 200 -11.22 31.72 -7.45
N SER A 201 -10.00 31.86 -7.94
CA SER A 201 -9.76 32.19 -9.34
C SER A 201 -10.09 30.99 -10.26
N PRO A 202 -10.53 31.25 -11.51
CA PRO A 202 -10.82 30.19 -12.49
C PRO A 202 -9.61 29.28 -12.75
N ASP A 203 -8.40 29.82 -12.72
CA ASP A 203 -7.16 29.09 -12.92
C ASP A 203 -6.88 28.15 -11.73
N ALA A 204 -7.17 28.58 -10.51
CA ALA A 204 -7.04 27.73 -9.32
C ALA A 204 -8.06 26.58 -9.33
N ILE A 205 -9.30 26.79 -9.79
CA ILE A 205 -10.30 25.72 -9.99
C ILE A 205 -9.80 24.72 -11.05
N THR A 206 -9.25 25.23 -12.15
CA THR A 206 -8.70 24.39 -13.21
C THR A 206 -7.53 23.56 -12.69
N LEU A 207 -6.67 24.16 -11.89
CA LEU A 207 -5.55 23.49 -11.24
C LEU A 207 -6.02 22.38 -10.27
N ILE A 208 -7.04 22.65 -9.43
CA ILE A 208 -7.65 21.63 -8.57
C ILE A 208 -8.15 20.44 -9.39
N ALA A 209 -8.83 20.71 -10.52
CA ALA A 209 -9.33 19.65 -11.41
C ALA A 209 -8.20 18.81 -12.02
N GLN A 210 -7.09 19.45 -12.42
CA GLN A 210 -5.89 18.80 -12.96
C GLN A 210 -5.21 17.90 -11.92
N ILE A 211 -4.91 18.45 -10.72
CA ILE A 211 -4.23 17.72 -9.62
C ILE A 211 -5.05 16.50 -9.20
N SER A 212 -6.39 16.61 -9.18
CA SER A 212 -7.29 15.52 -8.79
C SER A 212 -7.37 14.37 -9.80
N GLN A 213 -6.73 14.49 -10.96
CA GLN A 213 -6.58 13.42 -11.97
C GLN A 213 -7.89 12.66 -12.30
N GLY A 214 -9.01 13.36 -12.35
CA GLY A 214 -10.31 12.80 -12.66
C GLY A 214 -11.08 12.21 -11.49
N GLY A 215 -10.61 12.38 -10.25
CA GLY A 215 -11.29 11.98 -9.01
C GLY A 215 -12.09 13.15 -8.41
N LEU A 216 -13.40 13.19 -8.62
CA LEU A 216 -14.27 14.30 -8.14
C LEU A 216 -14.26 14.44 -6.61
N ARG A 217 -14.20 13.32 -5.88
CA ARG A 217 -14.13 13.37 -4.41
C ARG A 217 -12.87 14.09 -3.92
N ASP A 218 -11.74 13.80 -4.56
CA ASP A 218 -10.46 14.40 -4.19
C ASP A 218 -10.45 15.90 -4.59
N ALA A 219 -11.04 16.24 -5.75
CA ALA A 219 -11.23 17.64 -6.18
C ALA A 219 -12.11 18.44 -5.21
N GLN A 220 -13.23 17.87 -4.77
CA GLN A 220 -14.11 18.51 -3.80
C GLN A 220 -13.46 18.66 -2.42
N SER A 221 -12.65 17.68 -2.00
CA SER A 221 -11.91 17.75 -0.74
C SER A 221 -10.83 18.83 -0.78
N LEU A 222 -10.16 19.00 -1.93
CA LEU A 222 -9.17 20.05 -2.11
C LEU A 222 -9.81 21.45 -2.17
N LEU A 223 -10.97 21.58 -2.84
CA LEU A 223 -11.76 22.80 -2.83
C LEU A 223 -12.23 23.17 -1.43
N ASP A 224 -12.61 22.18 -0.63
CA ASP A 224 -13.04 22.35 0.77
C ASP A 224 -11.91 22.89 1.65
N GLN A 225 -10.70 22.38 1.47
CA GLN A 225 -9.50 22.90 2.14
C GLN A 225 -9.14 24.32 1.67
N ALA A 226 -9.23 24.56 0.37
CA ALA A 226 -8.99 25.88 -0.22
C ALA A 226 -9.98 26.93 0.29
N ALA A 227 -11.22 26.55 0.57
CA ALA A 227 -12.25 27.43 1.14
C ALA A 227 -11.92 27.99 2.53
N LEU A 228 -10.96 27.38 3.23
CA LEU A 228 -10.50 27.85 4.55
C LEU A 228 -9.42 28.95 4.45
N MET A 229 -8.92 29.23 3.24
CA MET A 229 -7.93 30.27 3.03
C MET A 229 -8.57 31.66 3.04
N SER A 230 -7.81 32.66 3.44
CA SER A 230 -8.26 34.06 3.45
C SER A 230 -8.02 34.73 2.10
N GLY A 231 -9.01 35.50 1.61
CA GLY A 231 -8.93 36.21 0.35
C GLY A 231 -9.32 35.37 -0.87
N GLU A 232 -8.94 35.84 -2.07
CA GLU A 232 -9.13 35.07 -3.31
C GLU A 232 -8.07 33.99 -3.45
N VAL A 233 -8.51 32.75 -3.58
CA VAL A 233 -7.61 31.61 -3.71
C VAL A 233 -6.94 31.60 -5.08
N THR A 234 -5.61 31.66 -5.09
CA THR A 234 -4.77 31.67 -6.28
C THR A 234 -4.17 30.27 -6.57
N PRO A 235 -3.66 30.03 -7.80
CA PRO A 235 -2.96 28.77 -8.12
C PRO A 235 -1.76 28.50 -7.21
N ASP A 236 -0.99 29.53 -6.83
CA ASP A 236 0.18 29.37 -5.95
C ASP A 236 -0.21 28.83 -4.57
N GLN A 237 -1.31 29.33 -4.02
CA GLN A 237 -1.85 28.83 -2.76
C GLN A 237 -2.34 27.37 -2.86
N ILE A 238 -2.87 26.96 -4.02
CA ILE A 238 -3.23 25.54 -4.25
C ILE A 238 -1.98 24.67 -4.31
N TRP A 239 -0.90 25.12 -4.97
CA TRP A 239 0.38 24.39 -4.96
C TRP A 239 0.93 24.23 -3.53
N ASP A 240 0.82 25.26 -2.72
CA ASP A 240 1.24 25.23 -1.31
C ASP A 240 0.37 24.25 -0.49
N LEU A 241 -0.94 24.26 -0.70
CA LEU A 241 -1.88 23.38 0.00
C LEU A 241 -1.64 21.90 -0.29
N VAL A 242 -1.37 21.55 -1.55
CA VAL A 242 -1.16 20.16 -1.98
C VAL A 242 0.21 19.63 -1.58
N GLY A 243 1.16 20.52 -1.29
CA GLY A 243 2.52 20.11 -0.94
C GLY A 243 3.35 19.63 -2.14
N THR A 244 2.90 19.89 -3.38
CA THR A 244 3.64 19.61 -4.61
C THR A 244 4.53 20.78 -5.01
N VAL A 245 5.47 20.57 -5.91
CA VAL A 245 6.33 21.64 -6.43
C VAL A 245 5.57 22.42 -7.49
N SER A 246 5.67 23.76 -7.46
CA SER A 246 5.04 24.59 -8.48
C SER A 246 5.64 24.37 -9.86
N GLU A 247 4.84 24.50 -10.91
CA GLU A 247 5.32 24.38 -12.29
C GLU A 247 6.40 25.41 -12.62
N GLN A 248 6.32 26.60 -12.04
CA GLN A 248 7.29 27.66 -12.25
C GLN A 248 8.65 27.34 -11.60
N ASP A 249 8.65 26.77 -10.38
CA ASP A 249 9.87 26.32 -9.71
C ASP A 249 10.55 25.19 -10.51
N LEU A 250 9.76 24.25 -11.06
CA LEU A 250 10.26 23.16 -11.91
C LEU A 250 10.85 23.69 -13.21
N LEU A 251 10.21 24.68 -13.82
CA LEU A 251 10.72 25.30 -15.05
C LEU A 251 12.02 26.06 -14.80
N GLY A 252 12.07 26.85 -13.70
CA GLY A 252 13.29 27.54 -13.29
C GLY A 252 14.44 26.58 -12.99
N LEU A 253 14.16 25.45 -12.33
CA LEU A 253 15.13 24.39 -12.08
C LEU A 253 15.64 23.76 -13.40
N LEU A 254 14.74 23.49 -14.36
CA LEU A 254 15.13 22.98 -15.68
C LEU A 254 15.99 23.99 -16.46
N GLU A 255 15.66 25.28 -16.39
CA GLU A 255 16.46 26.32 -17.03
C GLU A 255 17.86 26.42 -16.42
N ALA A 256 17.98 26.36 -15.11
CA ALA A 256 19.27 26.34 -14.40
C ALA A 256 20.12 25.11 -14.78
N ILE A 257 19.49 23.92 -14.90
CA ILE A 257 20.16 22.70 -15.36
C ILE A 257 20.66 22.87 -16.80
N ALA A 258 19.81 23.35 -17.72
CA ALA A 258 20.15 23.51 -19.12
C ALA A 258 21.26 24.58 -19.36
N GLN A 259 21.27 25.61 -18.52
CA GLN A 259 22.32 26.66 -18.56
C GLN A 259 23.62 26.21 -17.88
N ASN A 260 23.66 24.99 -17.31
CA ASN A 260 24.81 24.44 -16.62
C ASN A 260 25.30 25.32 -15.45
N VAL A 261 24.38 25.88 -14.64
CA VAL A 261 24.68 26.74 -13.50
C VAL A 261 24.43 25.99 -12.18
N PRO A 262 25.47 25.35 -11.60
CA PRO A 262 25.31 24.50 -10.40
C PRO A 262 24.73 25.26 -9.19
N ASP A 263 25.18 26.50 -8.97
CA ASP A 263 24.73 27.31 -7.84
C ASP A 263 23.23 27.59 -7.91
N ALA A 264 22.70 27.93 -9.09
CA ALA A 264 21.27 28.14 -9.28
C ALA A 264 20.46 26.84 -9.07
N VAL A 265 20.97 25.70 -9.52
CA VAL A 265 20.32 24.39 -9.29
C VAL A 265 20.19 24.11 -7.78
N LEU A 266 21.25 24.35 -7.02
CA LEU A 266 21.23 24.16 -5.56
C LEU A 266 20.31 25.17 -4.88
N GLU A 267 20.30 26.43 -5.31
CA GLU A 267 19.44 27.47 -4.75
C GLU A 267 17.95 27.16 -4.97
N TYR A 268 17.54 26.84 -6.21
CA TYR A 268 16.16 26.41 -6.49
C TYR A 268 15.79 25.18 -5.67
N THR A 269 16.67 24.20 -5.57
CA THR A 269 16.43 22.97 -4.79
C THR A 269 16.20 23.28 -3.32
N ARG A 270 17.03 24.14 -2.72
CA ARG A 270 16.91 24.55 -1.32
C ARG A 270 15.64 25.34 -1.06
N ASN A 271 15.31 26.30 -1.92
CA ASN A 271 14.08 27.07 -1.83
C ASN A 271 12.83 26.19 -1.85
N ILE A 272 12.82 25.15 -2.72
CA ILE A 272 11.72 24.17 -2.76
C ILE A 272 11.68 23.35 -1.48
N LEU A 273 12.84 22.87 -0.97
CA LEU A 273 12.94 22.11 0.28
C LEU A 273 12.53 22.94 1.52
N GLU A 274 12.89 24.22 1.58
CA GLU A 274 12.54 25.13 2.67
C GLU A 274 11.04 25.41 2.76
N ARG A 275 10.32 25.32 1.63
CA ARG A 275 8.85 25.32 1.61
C ARG A 275 8.23 24.01 2.11
N GLY A 276 9.03 23.10 2.69
CA GLY A 276 8.57 21.86 3.30
C GLY A 276 8.28 20.72 2.32
N ARG A 277 8.84 20.75 1.10
CA ARG A 277 8.66 19.69 0.11
C ARG A 277 9.61 18.52 0.38
N GLU A 278 9.11 17.30 0.28
CA GLU A 278 9.94 16.11 0.45
C GLU A 278 10.83 15.87 -0.78
N PRO A 279 12.11 15.47 -0.58
CA PRO A 279 13.05 15.19 -1.67
C PRO A 279 12.53 14.21 -2.73
N LEU A 280 11.83 13.16 -2.32
CA LEU A 280 11.25 12.18 -3.24
C LEU A 280 10.14 12.81 -4.09
N THR A 281 9.29 13.65 -3.49
CA THR A 281 8.24 14.38 -4.21
C THR A 281 8.82 15.33 -5.25
N ILE A 282 9.90 16.05 -4.92
CA ILE A 282 10.60 16.93 -5.85
C ILE A 282 11.10 16.13 -7.05
N LEU A 283 11.78 15.00 -6.80
CA LEU A 283 12.29 14.13 -7.85
C LEU A 283 11.18 13.60 -8.77
N GLN A 284 10.08 13.10 -8.18
CA GLN A 284 8.95 12.55 -8.94
C GLN A 284 8.25 13.62 -9.79
N ASN A 285 8.06 14.83 -9.24
CA ASN A 285 7.51 15.95 -10.00
C ASN A 285 8.44 16.36 -11.15
N LEU A 286 9.74 16.42 -10.92
CA LEU A 286 10.72 16.70 -11.97
C LEU A 286 10.73 15.60 -13.04
N ALA A 287 10.65 14.32 -12.67
CA ALA A 287 10.56 13.22 -13.61
C ALA A 287 9.28 13.26 -14.46
N ALA A 288 8.15 13.65 -13.87
CA ALA A 288 6.91 13.89 -14.60
C ALA A 288 7.08 15.07 -15.58
N PHE A 289 7.75 16.12 -15.15
CA PHE A 289 7.98 17.31 -15.96
C PHE A 289 8.96 17.04 -17.13
N TYR A 290 9.96 16.16 -16.97
CA TYR A 290 10.79 15.65 -18.06
C TYR A 290 9.98 14.84 -19.09
N ARG A 291 8.99 14.06 -18.67
CA ARG A 291 8.02 13.40 -19.56
C ARG A 291 7.25 14.44 -20.37
N ASP A 292 6.74 15.47 -19.71
CA ASP A 292 5.97 16.54 -20.34
C ASP A 292 6.84 17.33 -21.31
N LEU A 293 8.13 17.55 -20.99
CA LEU A 293 9.13 18.14 -21.86
C LEU A 293 9.38 17.27 -23.12
N LEU A 294 9.42 15.94 -22.97
CA LEU A 294 9.53 15.03 -24.12
C LEU A 294 8.29 15.10 -25.02
N ILE A 295 7.09 15.20 -24.45
CA ILE A 295 5.85 15.39 -25.20
C ILE A 295 5.86 16.75 -25.91
N ALA A 296 6.28 17.82 -25.23
CA ALA A 296 6.42 19.14 -25.82
C ALA A 296 7.40 19.15 -27.01
N LYS A 297 8.48 18.38 -26.93
CA LYS A 297 9.47 18.22 -28.01
C LYS A 297 8.95 17.44 -29.21
N THR A 298 8.17 16.37 -28.97
CA THR A 298 7.74 15.42 -30.02
C THR A 298 6.36 15.74 -30.57
N ALA A 299 5.47 16.33 -29.76
CA ALA A 299 4.08 16.57 -30.08
C ALA A 299 3.58 17.90 -29.47
N SER A 300 4.17 19.02 -29.90
CA SER A 300 3.94 20.37 -29.33
C SER A 300 2.48 20.87 -29.40
N ASN A 301 1.64 20.26 -30.23
CA ASN A 301 0.22 20.57 -30.35
C ASN A 301 -0.69 19.69 -29.45
N ARG A 302 -0.11 18.79 -28.65
CA ARG A 302 -0.85 17.81 -27.86
C ARG A 302 -0.79 18.12 -26.35
N GLN A 303 -1.22 19.33 -25.99
CA GLN A 303 -1.36 19.72 -24.57
C GLN A 303 -2.36 18.80 -23.81
N ASP A 304 -3.29 18.18 -24.53
CA ASP A 304 -4.25 17.23 -23.95
C ASP A 304 -3.62 16.02 -23.24
N LEU A 305 -2.36 15.71 -23.55
CA LEU A 305 -1.61 14.60 -22.97
C LEU A 305 -0.90 14.95 -21.64
N VAL A 306 -0.85 16.23 -21.28
CA VAL A 306 -0.12 16.74 -20.11
C VAL A 306 -1.07 17.40 -19.11
N THR A 307 -0.63 17.54 -17.88
CA THR A 307 -1.43 18.12 -16.79
C THR A 307 -0.94 19.50 -16.35
N CYS A 308 -0.14 20.18 -17.19
CA CYS A 308 0.35 21.53 -16.90
C CYS A 308 -0.63 22.63 -17.38
N THR A 309 -0.47 23.83 -16.81
CA THR A 309 -1.24 25.01 -17.20
C THR A 309 -0.89 25.43 -18.64
N GLN A 310 -1.81 26.17 -19.30
CA GLN A 310 -1.58 26.66 -20.66
C GLN A 310 -0.33 27.53 -20.74
N GLN A 311 -0.10 28.36 -19.74
CA GLN A 311 1.06 29.23 -19.66
C GLN A 311 2.35 28.43 -19.60
N THR A 312 2.41 27.45 -18.67
CA THR A 312 3.57 26.57 -18.50
C THR A 312 3.82 25.73 -19.75
N TRP A 313 2.74 25.23 -20.40
CA TRP A 313 2.88 24.49 -21.66
C TRP A 313 3.56 25.31 -22.74
N THR A 314 3.15 26.56 -22.93
CA THR A 314 3.75 27.44 -23.93
C THR A 314 5.25 27.66 -23.67
N GLN A 315 5.62 27.88 -22.40
CA GLN A 315 7.02 28.02 -21.99
C GLN A 315 7.80 26.72 -22.17
N LEU A 316 7.20 25.57 -21.79
CA LEU A 316 7.82 24.25 -21.93
C LEU A 316 8.07 23.87 -23.39
N VAL A 317 7.15 24.17 -24.31
CA VAL A 317 7.34 23.98 -25.75
C VAL A 317 8.50 24.84 -26.27
N ALA A 318 8.54 26.12 -25.91
CA ALA A 318 9.65 27.01 -26.29
C ALA A 318 10.98 26.52 -25.72
N PHE A 319 11.00 26.00 -24.51
CA PHE A 319 12.17 25.43 -23.88
C PHE A 319 12.60 24.12 -24.56
N ALA A 320 11.65 23.21 -24.86
CA ALA A 320 11.90 21.92 -25.51
C ALA A 320 12.57 22.08 -26.90
N HIS A 321 12.23 23.13 -27.63
CA HIS A 321 12.86 23.39 -28.95
C HIS A 321 14.37 23.60 -28.84
N ARG A 322 14.88 24.12 -27.74
CA ARG A 322 16.29 24.41 -27.48
C ARG A 322 17.11 23.18 -27.05
N LEU A 323 16.46 22.14 -26.57
CA LEU A 323 17.11 20.93 -26.05
C LEU A 323 17.22 19.82 -27.12
N ASP A 324 18.26 19.02 -27.01
CA ASP A 324 18.33 17.76 -27.75
C ASP A 324 17.47 16.67 -27.09
N ILE A 325 16.83 15.86 -27.92
CA ILE A 325 15.95 14.77 -27.43
C ILE A 325 16.74 13.73 -26.62
N ASN A 326 18.00 13.47 -26.97
CA ASN A 326 18.85 12.54 -26.24
C ASN A 326 19.16 13.06 -24.83
N ALA A 327 19.36 14.37 -24.67
CA ALA A 327 19.57 14.98 -23.35
C ALA A 327 18.34 14.79 -22.44
N ILE A 328 17.13 14.93 -23.00
CA ILE A 328 15.88 14.70 -22.27
C ILE A 328 15.77 13.23 -21.83
N LEU A 329 16.07 12.28 -22.73
CA LEU A 329 15.98 10.84 -22.44
C LEU A 329 17.02 10.39 -21.40
N VAL A 330 18.26 10.90 -21.51
CA VAL A 330 19.34 10.62 -20.53
C VAL A 330 18.96 11.19 -19.16
N GLY A 331 18.43 12.41 -19.10
CA GLY A 331 17.93 13.01 -17.86
C GLY A 331 16.79 12.20 -17.24
N GLN A 332 15.83 11.74 -18.05
CA GLN A 332 14.75 10.88 -17.60
C GLN A 332 15.26 9.55 -17.00
N GLN A 333 16.24 8.92 -17.66
CA GLN A 333 16.86 7.68 -17.17
C GLN A 333 17.62 7.91 -15.86
N HIS A 334 18.33 9.04 -15.74
CA HIS A 334 19.04 9.43 -14.53
C HIS A 334 18.09 9.61 -13.35
N LEU A 335 16.99 10.36 -13.53
CA LEU A 335 15.96 10.56 -12.52
C LEU A 335 15.30 9.24 -12.06
N ARG A 336 15.02 8.34 -13.02
CA ARG A 336 14.45 7.02 -12.72
C ARG A 336 15.37 6.16 -11.84
N THR A 337 16.68 6.22 -12.10
CA THR A 337 17.66 5.49 -11.29
C THR A 337 17.78 6.08 -9.89
N ALA A 338 17.76 7.41 -9.79
CA ALA A 338 17.87 8.13 -8.53
C ALA A 338 16.63 7.95 -7.63
N GLU A 339 15.45 7.70 -8.18
CA GLU A 339 14.23 7.46 -7.40
C GLU A 339 14.41 6.32 -6.40
N VAL A 340 15.00 5.20 -6.84
CA VAL A 340 15.27 4.05 -5.97
C VAL A 340 16.30 4.38 -4.89
N GLN A 341 17.32 5.17 -5.23
CA GLN A 341 18.37 5.58 -4.30
C GLN A 341 17.82 6.50 -3.21
N ILE A 342 17.04 7.52 -3.58
CA ILE A 342 16.45 8.47 -2.64
C ILE A 342 15.45 7.77 -1.71
N LYS A 343 14.61 6.88 -2.25
CA LYS A 343 13.61 6.13 -1.48
C LYS A 343 14.23 5.24 -0.39
N ASN A 344 15.39 4.68 -0.66
CA ASN A 344 16.07 3.75 0.26
C ASN A 344 17.16 4.41 1.11
N SER A 345 17.39 5.71 0.95
CA SER A 345 18.45 6.44 1.66
C SER A 345 17.97 6.97 3.01
N THR A 346 18.90 7.01 3.99
CA THR A 346 18.72 7.74 5.25
C THR A 346 18.98 9.25 5.11
N GLN A 347 19.53 9.70 3.98
CA GLN A 347 19.83 11.10 3.68
C GLN A 347 19.23 11.53 2.33
N PRO A 348 17.91 11.56 2.17
CA PRO A 348 17.26 11.80 0.89
C PRO A 348 17.55 13.20 0.32
N ARG A 349 17.76 14.21 1.17
CA ARG A 349 18.12 15.58 0.74
C ARG A 349 19.48 15.60 0.02
N LEU A 350 20.50 14.98 0.61
CA LEU A 350 21.83 14.90 0.01
C LEU A 350 21.79 14.22 -1.37
N TRP A 351 21.10 13.10 -1.44
CA TRP A 351 20.98 12.35 -2.70
C TRP A 351 20.17 13.09 -3.77
N LEU A 352 19.19 13.91 -3.38
CA LEU A 352 18.49 14.79 -4.31
C LEU A 352 19.46 15.84 -4.91
N GLU A 353 20.22 16.55 -4.06
CA GLU A 353 21.18 17.56 -4.50
C GLU A 353 22.24 16.94 -5.47
N VAL A 354 22.78 15.77 -5.12
CA VAL A 354 23.73 15.02 -5.98
C VAL A 354 23.09 14.61 -7.31
N THR A 355 21.85 14.13 -7.28
CA THR A 355 21.11 13.73 -8.48
C THR A 355 20.89 14.92 -9.42
N LEU A 356 20.48 16.07 -8.87
CA LEU A 356 20.22 17.26 -9.67
C LEU A 356 21.51 17.85 -10.28
N LEU A 357 22.61 17.82 -9.54
CA LEU A 357 23.92 18.18 -10.10
C LEU A 357 24.39 17.19 -11.19
N GLY A 358 24.03 15.92 -11.07
CA GLY A 358 24.28 14.89 -12.09
C GLY A 358 23.53 15.09 -13.41
N LEU A 359 22.46 15.92 -13.42
CA LEU A 359 21.73 16.30 -14.63
C LEU A 359 22.41 17.40 -15.45
N LEU A 360 23.43 18.06 -14.89
CA LEU A 360 24.14 19.12 -15.60
C LEU A 360 24.84 18.57 -16.84
N PRO A 361 24.83 19.28 -17.98
CA PRO A 361 25.48 18.84 -19.20
C PRO A 361 26.99 18.54 -19.06
N GLY A 362 27.65 19.24 -18.11
CA GLY A 362 29.06 18.99 -17.77
C GLY A 362 29.32 17.66 -17.07
N ALA A 363 28.35 17.16 -16.28
CA ALA A 363 28.47 15.90 -15.57
C ALA A 363 28.15 14.69 -16.46
N THR A 364 27.24 14.82 -17.41
CA THR A 364 26.83 13.75 -18.33
C THR A 364 27.85 13.40 -19.39
N ASN A 365 28.75 14.33 -19.75
CA ASN A 365 29.81 14.11 -20.75
C ASN A 365 30.97 13.23 -20.25
N THR A 366 31.06 12.91 -18.98
CA THR A 366 32.14 12.08 -18.40
C THR A 366 31.91 10.56 -18.48
N GLN A 367 30.76 10.11 -18.96
CA GLN A 367 30.46 8.66 -19.06
C GLN A 367 30.86 8.00 -20.39
N SER A 368 31.52 8.70 -21.30
CA SER A 368 32.03 8.14 -22.56
C SER A 368 33.55 7.89 -22.54
N VAL A 369 34.13 7.53 -21.41
CA VAL A 369 35.49 6.97 -21.38
C VAL A 369 35.36 5.45 -21.41
N ALA A 370 35.43 4.89 -22.63
CA ALA A 370 35.71 3.48 -22.84
C ALA A 370 37.00 3.09 -22.11
N PRO A 371 37.13 1.89 -21.54
CA PRO A 371 38.35 1.48 -20.86
C PRO A 371 39.51 1.48 -21.86
N GLN A 372 40.42 2.43 -21.72
CA GLN A 372 41.69 2.40 -22.43
C GLN A 372 42.47 1.21 -21.93
N ASN A 373 42.65 0.26 -22.84
CA ASN A 373 43.55 -0.87 -22.70
C ASN A 373 44.98 -0.32 -22.52
N HIS A 374 45.53 -0.40 -21.33
CA HIS A 374 46.94 -0.10 -21.07
C HIS A 374 47.79 -1.17 -21.75
N GLN A 375 48.26 -0.87 -22.97
CA GLN A 375 49.37 -1.59 -23.57
C GLN A 375 50.65 -1.21 -22.80
N ALA A 376 51.29 -2.21 -22.22
CA ALA A 376 52.62 -2.10 -21.64
C ALA A 376 53.67 -1.80 -22.73
N PRO A 377 54.75 -1.04 -22.41
CA PRO A 377 55.75 -0.66 -23.42
C PRO A 377 56.58 -1.85 -23.88
N ALA A 378 56.64 -2.04 -25.16
CA ALA A 378 57.47 -3.03 -25.83
C ALA A 378 58.96 -2.64 -25.76
N THR A 379 59.78 -3.49 -25.19
CA THR A 379 61.23 -3.45 -25.33
C THR A 379 61.65 -4.20 -26.59
N ASN A 380 62.39 -3.47 -27.40
CA ASN A 380 62.98 -3.85 -28.69
C ASN A 380 64.10 -4.89 -28.49
N HIS A 381 64.05 -6.04 -29.15
CA HIS A 381 65.22 -6.81 -29.56
C HIS A 381 65.02 -7.39 -30.95
N GLN A 382 66.01 -7.09 -31.80
CA GLN A 382 66.15 -7.42 -33.21
C GLN A 382 66.36 -8.89 -33.50
N ALA A 383 65.97 -9.25 -34.68
CA ALA A 383 65.89 -10.42 -35.49
C ALA A 383 67.12 -11.39 -35.52
N PRO A 384 67.10 -12.59 -36.18
CA PRO A 384 67.02 -12.61 -37.64
C PRO A 384 66.15 -13.74 -38.28
N GLN A 385 65.96 -13.54 -39.54
CA GLN A 385 65.25 -14.26 -40.60
C GLN A 385 65.58 -15.76 -40.72
N ASN A 386 64.65 -16.63 -41.10
CA ASN A 386 64.59 -17.15 -42.51
C ASN A 386 63.55 -18.32 -42.67
N HIS A 387 62.96 -18.31 -43.86
CA HIS A 387 62.48 -19.34 -44.78
C HIS A 387 61.03 -19.91 -44.62
N GLN A 388 60.22 -19.41 -45.55
CA GLN A 388 59.44 -20.12 -46.59
C GLN A 388 58.35 -21.14 -46.24
N ALA A 389 57.25 -20.77 -46.85
CA ALA A 389 55.96 -21.44 -47.03
C ALA A 389 56.07 -22.80 -47.80
N PRO A 390 55.01 -23.55 -48.11
CA PRO A 390 53.70 -23.09 -48.54
C PRO A 390 52.46 -23.88 -48.03
N ALA A 391 51.30 -23.34 -48.40
CA ALA A 391 49.93 -23.72 -48.33
C ALA A 391 49.52 -25.18 -48.48
N THR A 392 48.42 -25.57 -47.87
CA THR A 392 47.26 -26.10 -48.60
C THR A 392 46.01 -26.25 -47.69
N ASN A 393 44.93 -25.91 -48.32
CA ASN A 393 43.51 -26.04 -48.06
C ASN A 393 43.06 -27.41 -47.51
N HIS A 394 41.99 -27.42 -46.66
CA HIS A 394 40.71 -28.09 -46.95
C HIS A 394 39.80 -28.18 -45.71
N GLN A 395 38.63 -27.61 -45.88
CA GLN A 395 37.26 -28.03 -45.57
C GLN A 395 36.97 -28.96 -44.37
N ALA A 396 35.93 -28.55 -43.62
CA ALA A 396 35.08 -29.30 -42.71
C ALA A 396 34.43 -30.54 -43.42
N PRO A 397 33.85 -31.51 -42.77
CA PRO A 397 32.61 -31.33 -42.04
C PRO A 397 32.42 -32.24 -40.78
N ALA A 398 31.25 -32.03 -40.17
CA ALA A 398 30.57 -32.59 -39.05
C ALA A 398 30.53 -34.13 -38.86
N ILE A 399 30.09 -34.53 -37.66
CA ILE A 399 29.17 -35.65 -37.33
C ILE A 399 29.68 -36.60 -36.22
N ASN A 400 28.93 -36.52 -35.13
CA ASN A 400 28.29 -37.57 -34.29
C ASN A 400 29.07 -38.74 -33.63
N HIS A 401 28.60 -38.89 -32.40
CA HIS A 401 28.22 -40.13 -31.66
C HIS A 401 29.23 -40.94 -30.87
N ASN A 402 28.88 -41.00 -29.62
CA ASN A 402 28.60 -42.21 -28.79
C ASN A 402 29.75 -43.06 -28.20
N TRP A 403 29.60 -43.12 -26.87
CA TRP A 403 29.59 -44.31 -26.00
C TRP A 403 30.89 -45.04 -25.63
N VAL A 404 30.88 -45.37 -24.31
CA VAL A 404 31.29 -46.59 -23.60
C VAL A 404 32.59 -46.53 -22.81
N ALA A 405 32.40 -46.64 -21.49
CA ALA A 405 33.37 -47.15 -20.51
C ALA A 405 33.76 -48.62 -20.86
N PRO A 406 34.83 -49.20 -20.36
CA PRO A 406 34.89 -49.69 -18.99
C PRO A 406 36.30 -49.78 -18.32
N THR A 407 36.26 -49.89 -16.97
CA THR A 407 37.01 -50.76 -16.05
C THR A 407 38.50 -51.08 -16.30
N GLU A 408 39.37 -50.91 -15.32
CA GLU A 408 39.81 -51.89 -14.32
C GLU A 408 41.03 -51.44 -13.50
N LYS A 409 41.04 -51.85 -12.26
CA LYS A 409 42.14 -51.87 -11.27
C LYS A 409 43.18 -52.93 -11.66
N PRO A 410 44.28 -53.24 -10.91
CA PRO A 410 44.74 -52.81 -9.60
C PRO A 410 46.30 -52.69 -9.48
N THR A 411 46.86 -52.31 -8.33
CA THR A 411 47.70 -53.14 -7.45
C THR A 411 48.63 -52.32 -6.50
N THR A 412 48.40 -52.52 -5.25
CA THR A 412 49.27 -52.73 -4.06
C THR A 412 50.66 -52.12 -3.95
N ASN A 413 50.89 -51.42 -2.84
CA ASN A 413 51.78 -51.98 -1.81
C ASN A 413 51.65 -51.30 -0.43
N GLN A 414 51.66 -52.19 0.58
CA GLN A 414 51.62 -51.99 2.01
C GLN A 414 52.91 -51.33 2.56
N VAL A 415 52.84 -50.59 3.69
CA VAL A 415 53.61 -50.89 4.91
C VAL A 415 52.93 -50.28 6.12
N ASN A 416 52.81 -51.07 7.18
CA ASN A 416 52.26 -50.90 8.52
C ASN A 416 52.79 -49.70 9.31
N SER A 417 51.94 -49.14 10.18
CA SER A 417 52.23 -49.04 11.63
C SER A 417 50.96 -48.55 12.38
N ASP A 418 50.77 -49.12 13.56
CA ASP A 418 49.62 -49.12 14.46
C ASP A 418 49.16 -47.77 15.03
N PRO A 419 47.95 -47.69 15.65
CA PRO A 419 47.16 -46.51 15.84
C PRO A 419 47.38 -45.81 17.22
N PRO A 420 47.09 -44.54 17.35
CA PRO A 420 46.71 -43.97 18.63
C PRO A 420 45.19 -43.62 18.70
N THR A 421 44.70 -43.92 19.85
CA THR A 421 43.40 -43.75 20.51
C THR A 421 42.65 -42.43 20.14
N PRO A 422 41.31 -42.44 20.03
CA PRO A 422 40.53 -41.27 19.71
C PRO A 422 40.39 -40.31 20.91
N PRO A 423 40.46 -39.01 20.68
CA PRO A 423 40.13 -38.02 21.73
C PRO A 423 38.63 -37.84 21.85
N ILE A 424 38.23 -37.72 23.10
CA ILE A 424 36.90 -37.43 23.64
C ILE A 424 36.28 -36.20 22.98
N PRO A 425 34.97 -36.16 22.66
CA PRO A 425 34.32 -34.95 22.13
C PRO A 425 34.26 -33.84 23.17
N GLN A 426 34.93 -32.72 22.91
CA GLN A 426 34.70 -31.49 23.65
C GLN A 426 33.34 -30.92 23.31
N GLU A 427 32.49 -30.73 24.31
CA GLU A 427 31.30 -29.89 24.29
C GLU A 427 31.69 -28.49 23.81
N ILE A 428 31.14 -28.10 22.65
CA ILE A 428 31.25 -26.71 22.18
C ILE A 428 30.15 -25.94 22.89
N ALA A 429 30.58 -25.06 23.79
CA ALA A 429 29.72 -24.06 24.40
C ALA A 429 29.11 -23.12 23.33
N PRO A 430 27.93 -22.54 23.56
CA PRO A 430 27.26 -21.66 22.58
C PRO A 430 28.13 -20.43 22.30
N GLY A 431 28.50 -20.27 21.03
CA GLY A 431 29.28 -19.14 20.53
C GLY A 431 28.48 -17.83 20.52
N PRO A 432 29.16 -16.67 20.38
CA PRO A 432 28.53 -15.36 20.38
C PRO A 432 27.57 -15.18 19.17
N PRO A 433 26.59 -14.25 19.24
CA PRO A 433 25.50 -14.12 18.27
C PRO A 433 25.90 -13.86 16.81
N ASP A 434 27.13 -13.44 16.57
CA ASP A 434 27.66 -13.17 15.22
C ASP A 434 27.94 -14.45 14.42
N ASP A 435 28.25 -15.58 15.07
CA ASP A 435 28.51 -16.85 14.42
C ASP A 435 27.22 -17.49 13.85
N LEU A 436 26.10 -17.39 14.54
CA LEU A 436 24.81 -17.95 14.10
C LEU A 436 24.27 -17.26 12.84
N THR A 437 24.50 -15.96 12.70
CA THR A 437 24.11 -15.20 11.52
C THR A 437 24.93 -15.62 10.29
N GLN A 438 26.23 -15.86 10.46
CA GLN A 438 27.08 -16.33 9.36
C GLN A 438 26.73 -17.77 8.94
N VAL A 439 26.49 -18.65 9.91
CA VAL A 439 26.02 -20.01 9.66
C VAL A 439 24.72 -20.01 8.87
N TRP A 440 23.75 -19.16 9.27
CA TRP A 440 22.48 -19.05 8.57
C TRP A 440 22.63 -18.54 7.14
N GLN A 441 23.50 -17.59 6.89
CA GLN A 441 23.80 -17.09 5.54
C GLN A 441 24.43 -18.17 4.65
N GLN A 442 25.32 -19.02 5.20
CA GLN A 442 25.92 -20.13 4.45
C GLN A 442 24.87 -21.20 4.07
N VAL A 443 23.95 -21.52 4.97
CA VAL A 443 22.85 -22.45 4.69
C VAL A 443 21.93 -21.87 3.62
N LEU A 444 21.57 -20.60 3.73
CA LEU A 444 20.75 -19.92 2.73
C LEU A 444 21.42 -19.88 1.36
N ALA A 445 22.74 -19.73 1.26
CA ALA A 445 23.47 -19.75 -0.01
C ALA A 445 23.33 -21.07 -0.77
N ASN A 446 23.18 -22.20 -0.04
CA ASN A 446 23.02 -23.55 -0.60
C ASN A 446 21.56 -23.97 -0.80
N LEU A 447 20.59 -23.07 -0.54
CA LEU A 447 19.17 -23.37 -0.62
C LEU A 447 18.63 -23.24 -2.07
N GLN A 448 17.89 -24.21 -2.53
CA GLN A 448 17.21 -24.20 -3.83
C GLN A 448 15.70 -24.43 -3.66
N PRO A 449 14.83 -23.74 -4.44
CA PRO A 449 15.09 -22.76 -5.50
C PRO A 449 15.42 -21.37 -4.95
N LYS A 450 16.11 -20.55 -5.73
CA LYS A 450 16.54 -19.16 -5.34
C LYS A 450 15.39 -18.25 -4.87
N SER A 451 14.17 -18.46 -5.36
CA SER A 451 12.99 -17.71 -4.92
C SER A 451 12.64 -17.95 -3.43
N ARG A 452 12.96 -19.13 -2.89
CA ARG A 452 12.78 -19.45 -1.47
C ARG A 452 13.90 -18.91 -0.59
N GLN A 453 15.11 -18.82 -1.13
CA GLN A 453 16.28 -18.26 -0.45
C GLN A 453 16.02 -16.81 0.02
N GLU A 454 15.55 -15.95 -0.88
CA GLU A 454 15.30 -14.54 -0.54
C GLU A 454 14.17 -14.37 0.47
N MET A 455 13.11 -15.18 0.35
CA MET A 455 12.00 -15.18 1.30
C MET A 455 12.46 -15.59 2.71
N LEU A 456 13.22 -16.67 2.84
CA LEU A 456 13.71 -17.15 4.15
C LEU A 456 14.75 -16.19 4.75
N ARG A 457 15.55 -15.49 3.94
CA ARG A 457 16.47 -14.45 4.39
C ARG A 457 15.77 -13.31 5.11
N GLN A 458 14.58 -12.89 4.64
CA GLN A 458 13.84 -11.78 5.22
C GLN A 458 12.90 -12.18 6.36
N MET A 459 12.46 -13.44 6.38
CA MET A 459 11.36 -13.87 7.26
C MET A 459 11.79 -14.84 8.36
N SER A 460 13.05 -15.29 8.38
CA SER A 460 13.54 -16.27 9.35
C SER A 460 14.94 -15.93 9.87
N SER A 461 15.26 -16.41 11.07
CA SER A 461 16.58 -16.31 11.71
C SER A 461 16.93 -17.60 12.45
N LEU A 462 18.20 -17.96 12.45
CA LEU A 462 18.70 -19.08 13.23
C LEU A 462 18.90 -18.62 14.68
N MET A 463 18.21 -19.28 15.60
CA MET A 463 18.24 -18.94 17.02
C MET A 463 19.27 -19.76 17.78
N GLU A 464 19.43 -21.02 17.41
CA GLU A 464 20.31 -21.95 18.07
C GLU A 464 20.82 -23.00 17.08
N PHE A 465 22.09 -23.36 17.19
CA PHE A 465 22.70 -24.40 16.38
C PHE A 465 23.80 -25.12 17.17
N ASP A 466 23.61 -26.41 17.44
CA ASP A 466 24.54 -27.25 18.19
C ASP A 466 25.26 -28.28 17.32
N GLY A 467 25.10 -28.23 16.00
CA GLY A 467 25.65 -29.17 15.04
C GLY A 467 24.84 -30.46 14.85
N ARG A 468 23.81 -30.72 15.67
CA ARG A 468 22.85 -31.83 15.53
C ARG A 468 21.42 -31.34 15.39
N MET A 469 21.12 -30.21 15.98
CA MET A 469 19.80 -29.56 15.92
C MET A 469 19.97 -28.10 15.55
N ALA A 470 19.06 -27.60 14.70
CA ALA A 470 18.95 -26.21 14.32
C ALA A 470 17.56 -25.68 14.67
N ARG A 471 17.50 -24.62 15.50
CA ARG A 471 16.26 -23.95 15.88
C ARG A 471 16.11 -22.66 15.09
N ILE A 472 15.06 -22.58 14.27
CA ILE A 472 14.82 -21.47 13.33
C ILE A 472 13.55 -20.73 13.74
N ALA A 473 13.68 -19.44 14.02
CA ALA A 473 12.53 -18.56 14.26
C ALA A 473 11.99 -18.01 12.93
N ILE A 474 10.67 -18.13 12.71
CA ILE A 474 9.98 -17.61 11.53
C ILE A 474 8.90 -16.62 11.99
N LYS A 475 8.79 -15.48 11.27
CA LYS A 475 7.76 -14.46 11.56
C LYS A 475 6.36 -15.08 11.49
N GLN A 476 5.48 -14.70 12.42
CA GLN A 476 4.15 -15.31 12.61
C GLN A 476 3.31 -15.39 11.34
N ALA A 477 3.34 -14.36 10.49
CA ALA A 477 2.61 -14.33 9.22
C ALA A 477 3.06 -15.38 8.19
N TRP A 478 4.24 -16.00 8.39
CA TRP A 478 4.86 -16.95 7.44
C TRP A 478 5.12 -18.32 8.05
N TYR A 479 4.68 -18.55 9.27
CA TYR A 479 4.97 -19.76 10.03
C TYR A 479 4.47 -21.06 9.36
N ASP A 480 3.23 -21.06 8.86
CA ASP A 480 2.65 -22.24 8.21
C ASP A 480 3.35 -22.57 6.88
N LYS A 481 3.77 -21.51 6.17
CA LYS A 481 4.55 -21.66 4.94
C LYS A 481 5.98 -22.12 5.21
N GLY A 482 6.60 -21.65 6.28
CA GLY A 482 7.92 -22.09 6.73
C GLY A 482 7.93 -23.54 7.19
N LYS A 483 6.84 -24.06 7.78
CA LYS A 483 6.68 -25.48 8.07
C LYS A 483 6.68 -26.34 6.81
N SER A 484 6.06 -25.91 5.74
CA SER A 484 6.08 -26.64 4.46
C SER A 484 7.46 -26.63 3.77
N ASP A 485 8.34 -25.70 4.14
CA ASP A 485 9.69 -25.58 3.60
C ASP A 485 10.76 -26.34 4.43
N ILE A 486 10.38 -27.02 5.52
CA ILE A 486 11.31 -27.82 6.35
C ILE A 486 12.14 -28.80 5.52
N PRO A 487 11.59 -29.60 4.57
CA PRO A 487 12.40 -30.52 3.77
C PRO A 487 13.48 -29.80 2.96
N ILE A 488 13.18 -28.61 2.42
CA ILE A 488 14.10 -27.80 1.62
C ILE A 488 15.22 -27.23 2.51
N ILE A 489 14.88 -26.83 3.73
CA ILE A 489 15.82 -26.32 4.72
C ILE A 489 16.75 -27.46 5.20
N THR A 490 16.20 -28.67 5.46
CA THR A 490 16.98 -29.85 5.85
C THR A 490 18.00 -30.23 4.77
N GLU A 491 17.58 -30.18 3.51
CA GLU A 491 18.47 -30.44 2.38
C GLU A 491 19.59 -29.39 2.26
N ALA A 492 19.28 -28.12 2.52
CA ALA A 492 20.26 -27.04 2.52
C ALA A 492 21.30 -27.22 3.66
N PHE A 493 20.87 -27.61 4.86
CA PHE A 493 21.78 -27.97 5.96
C PHE A 493 22.65 -29.18 5.63
N LEU A 494 22.05 -30.23 5.03
CA LEU A 494 22.80 -31.43 4.59
C LEU A 494 23.88 -31.06 3.56
N ARG A 495 23.58 -30.19 2.61
CA ARG A 495 24.54 -29.71 1.61
C ARG A 495 25.65 -28.85 2.21
N THR A 496 25.35 -28.09 3.28
CA THR A 496 26.32 -27.17 3.92
C THR A 496 27.25 -27.89 4.88
N PHE A 497 26.71 -28.80 5.69
CA PHE A 497 27.47 -29.46 6.78
C PHE A 497 27.76 -30.94 6.55
N GLN A 498 27.25 -31.52 5.44
CA GLN A 498 27.42 -32.94 5.06
C GLN A 498 27.01 -33.93 6.17
N ARG A 499 26.05 -33.55 7.00
CA ARG A 499 25.46 -34.35 8.08
C ARG A 499 23.97 -34.04 8.21
N GLU A 500 23.21 -35.01 8.69
CA GLU A 500 21.79 -34.85 8.94
C GLU A 500 21.56 -34.04 10.21
N ILE A 501 20.79 -32.95 10.12
CA ILE A 501 20.51 -32.00 11.20
C ILE A 501 19.02 -31.96 11.42
N GLN A 502 18.59 -32.10 12.67
CA GLN A 502 17.18 -32.00 13.05
C GLN A 502 16.75 -30.53 13.09
N ILE A 503 15.71 -30.17 12.35
CA ILE A 503 15.23 -28.78 12.27
C ILE A 503 13.97 -28.61 13.09
N VAL A 504 14.01 -27.63 14.00
CA VAL A 504 12.87 -27.19 14.80
C VAL A 504 12.51 -25.77 14.39
N VAL A 505 11.24 -25.55 13.97
CA VAL A 505 10.75 -24.24 13.55
C VAL A 505 9.85 -23.67 14.63
N GLU A 506 10.15 -22.45 15.08
CA GLU A 506 9.42 -21.73 16.11
C GLU A 506 8.87 -20.41 15.57
N LYS A 507 7.80 -19.88 16.23
CA LYS A 507 7.26 -18.55 15.91
C LYS A 507 8.15 -17.49 16.53
N SER A 508 8.60 -16.52 15.74
CA SER A 508 9.32 -15.35 16.23
C SER A 508 8.39 -14.51 17.10
N VAL A 509 8.69 -14.45 18.40
CA VAL A 509 8.08 -13.51 19.34
C VAL A 509 9.02 -12.29 19.41
N PRO A 510 8.54 -11.03 19.40
CA PRO A 510 9.40 -9.87 19.59
C PRO A 510 10.11 -9.97 20.94
N GLN A 511 11.44 -10.08 20.92
CA GLN A 511 12.24 -10.08 22.14
C GLN A 511 12.34 -8.66 22.69
N ASP A 512 11.67 -8.45 23.84
CA ASP A 512 12.11 -7.45 24.80
C ASP A 512 13.12 -8.11 25.74
N SER A 513 14.27 -7.51 25.83
CA SER A 513 15.44 -7.97 26.57
C SER A 513 15.21 -7.98 28.08
N THR A 514 15.70 -9.01 28.73
CA THR A 514 15.90 -9.29 30.17
C THR A 514 14.95 -10.27 30.83
N ARG A 515 15.42 -11.53 30.98
CA ARG A 515 15.15 -12.33 32.18
C ARG A 515 16.15 -13.49 32.35
N VAL A 516 16.70 -13.54 33.54
CA VAL A 516 17.56 -14.58 34.14
C VAL A 516 16.75 -15.86 34.40
N PRO A 517 17.31 -17.07 34.28
CA PRO A 517 16.59 -18.33 34.43
C PRO A 517 16.47 -18.83 35.86
N HIS A 518 15.35 -19.41 36.25
CA HIS A 518 15.20 -20.27 37.40
C HIS A 518 14.80 -21.69 36.96
N PRO A 519 15.23 -22.75 37.71
CA PRO A 519 15.22 -24.14 37.28
C PRO A 519 13.88 -24.86 37.49
N PRO A 520 13.73 -26.09 36.98
CA PRO A 520 12.43 -26.73 36.74
C PRO A 520 11.89 -27.46 37.96
N ASN A 521 10.56 -27.61 38.03
CA ASN A 521 9.92 -28.53 38.96
C ASN A 521 9.03 -29.55 38.22
N ILE A 522 9.15 -30.76 38.69
CA ILE A 522 8.79 -32.06 38.11
C ILE A 522 7.31 -32.40 38.40
N SER A 523 6.67 -32.92 37.37
CA SER A 523 5.58 -33.93 37.28
C SER A 523 4.69 -34.29 38.47
N TYR A 524 3.40 -34.55 38.25
CA TYR A 524 2.79 -35.89 38.31
C TYR A 524 1.43 -35.92 37.61
N THR A 525 1.21 -36.97 36.85
CA THR A 525 0.03 -37.52 36.19
C THR A 525 -1.03 -37.99 37.18
N THR A 526 -2.34 -37.85 36.91
CA THR A 526 -3.31 -38.93 37.12
C THR A 526 -4.62 -38.71 36.34
N GLN A 527 -5.15 -39.82 35.90
CA GLN A 527 -6.20 -40.18 34.96
C GLN A 527 -7.64 -39.83 35.36
N ALA A 528 -8.49 -39.82 34.34
CA ALA A 528 -9.96 -39.80 34.35
C ALA A 528 -10.62 -41.00 35.09
N PRO A 529 -11.94 -41.01 35.34
CA PRO A 529 -12.91 -41.46 34.34
C PRO A 529 -14.34 -40.83 34.38
N THR A 530 -15.03 -40.95 33.25
CA THR A 530 -16.48 -40.87 33.02
C THR A 530 -17.27 -42.00 33.73
N PRO A 531 -18.62 -41.95 33.94
CA PRO A 531 -19.64 -42.05 32.90
C PRO A 531 -21.04 -41.40 33.16
N VAL A 532 -21.88 -41.38 32.14
CA VAL A 532 -23.30 -41.13 31.88
C VAL A 532 -24.21 -42.21 32.51
N PRO A 533 -25.58 -42.22 32.54
CA PRO A 533 -26.68 -41.28 32.25
C PRO A 533 -27.92 -41.35 33.24
N ALA A 534 -28.95 -40.52 33.03
CA ALA A 534 -30.36 -40.88 32.99
C ALA A 534 -31.35 -39.70 33.11
N LYS A 535 -32.34 -39.74 32.24
CA LYS A 535 -33.64 -39.05 32.23
C LYS A 535 -34.66 -39.93 32.97
N PRO A 536 -35.97 -39.61 33.30
CA PRO A 536 -36.83 -38.50 32.88
C PRO A 536 -37.81 -38.00 34.03
N GLU A 537 -38.71 -37.13 33.61
CA GLU A 537 -40.13 -36.98 33.92
C GLU A 537 -40.64 -35.60 34.43
N SER A 538 -41.53 -35.14 33.62
CA SER A 538 -42.67 -34.21 33.66
C SER A 538 -43.27 -33.83 35.01
N VAL A 539 -43.83 -32.59 35.11
CA VAL A 539 -45.26 -32.25 35.32
C VAL A 539 -45.48 -30.74 35.63
N THR A 540 -46.39 -30.12 34.85
CA THR A 540 -47.41 -29.08 35.10
C THR A 540 -47.09 -27.61 35.39
N GLU A 541 -47.81 -26.81 34.63
CA GLU A 541 -48.09 -25.38 34.57
C GLU A 541 -48.32 -24.64 35.89
N ALA A 542 -47.83 -23.40 35.98
CA ALA A 542 -48.51 -22.27 36.61
C ALA A 542 -48.04 -20.94 36.02
N VAL A 543 -48.97 -20.18 35.49
CA VAL A 543 -48.84 -18.83 34.97
C VAL A 543 -48.54 -17.83 36.07
N ILE A 544 -47.43 -17.08 35.97
CA ILE A 544 -47.20 -15.83 36.72
C ILE A 544 -46.43 -14.84 35.83
N THR A 545 -46.93 -13.62 35.75
CA THR A 545 -46.47 -12.43 35.03
C THR A 545 -45.00 -12.05 35.32
N PRO A 546 -44.26 -11.49 34.33
CA PRO A 546 -42.81 -11.23 34.47
C PRO A 546 -42.53 -9.90 35.18
N THR A 547 -41.72 -9.98 36.20
CA THR A 547 -40.95 -8.88 36.78
C THR A 547 -39.65 -8.71 36.00
N PRO A 548 -39.12 -7.50 35.77
CA PRO A 548 -37.90 -7.31 34.98
C PRO A 548 -36.67 -7.89 35.69
N PRO A 549 -35.71 -8.44 34.92
CA PRO A 549 -34.49 -9.03 35.47
C PRO A 549 -33.54 -7.97 36.03
N PRO A 550 -32.76 -8.29 37.09
CA PRO A 550 -31.68 -7.43 37.58
C PRO A 550 -30.52 -7.42 36.60
N PRO A 551 -29.69 -6.36 36.59
CA PRO A 551 -28.56 -6.24 35.67
C PRO A 551 -27.51 -7.32 35.92
N LEU A 552 -27.00 -7.88 34.83
CA LEU A 552 -25.90 -8.86 34.81
C LEU A 552 -24.63 -8.27 35.42
N PRO A 553 -23.85 -9.02 36.20
CA PRO A 553 -22.57 -8.55 36.71
C PRO A 553 -21.58 -8.42 35.59
N THR A 554 -20.95 -7.26 35.47
CA THR A 554 -19.81 -6.99 34.61
C THR A 554 -18.65 -7.92 35.01
N PRO A 555 -17.93 -8.51 34.03
CA PRO A 555 -16.73 -9.29 34.31
C PRO A 555 -15.64 -8.40 34.93
N PRO A 556 -14.83 -8.92 35.87
CA PRO A 556 -13.77 -8.15 36.48
C PRO A 556 -12.76 -7.72 35.44
N VAL A 557 -12.55 -6.41 35.35
CA VAL A 557 -11.49 -5.81 34.54
C VAL A 557 -10.14 -6.25 35.14
N THR A 558 -9.38 -7.03 34.42
CA THR A 558 -8.04 -7.45 34.84
C THR A 558 -7.12 -6.24 34.89
N ASN A 559 -6.53 -6.00 36.05
CA ASN A 559 -5.69 -4.84 36.40
C ASN A 559 -4.43 -4.64 35.53
N TYR A 560 -4.11 -5.56 34.62
CA TYR A 560 -2.91 -5.50 33.78
C TYR A 560 -2.95 -4.42 32.68
N GLN A 561 -4.12 -4.13 32.13
CA GLN A 561 -4.23 -3.07 31.11
C GLN A 561 -4.15 -1.65 31.70
N ALA A 562 -4.61 -1.47 32.94
CA ALA A 562 -4.55 -0.18 33.62
C ALA A 562 -3.11 0.22 34.02
N GLU A 563 -2.26 -0.74 34.35
CA GLU A 563 -0.85 -0.51 34.66
C GLU A 563 -0.02 -0.16 33.41
N GLU A 564 -0.26 -0.83 32.27
CA GLU A 564 0.45 -0.51 31.02
C GLU A 564 0.09 0.88 30.49
N VAL A 565 -1.18 1.28 30.57
CA VAL A 565 -1.64 2.62 30.20
C VAL A 565 -1.04 3.69 31.12
N ALA A 566 -0.95 3.42 32.42
CA ALA A 566 -0.34 4.34 33.37
C ALA A 566 1.16 4.53 33.13
N ILE A 567 1.90 3.47 32.80
CA ILE A 567 3.31 3.52 32.45
C ILE A 567 3.54 4.26 31.13
N ALA A 568 2.68 4.04 30.12
CA ALA A 568 2.74 4.75 28.85
C ALA A 568 2.48 6.26 29.01
N ALA A 569 1.46 6.62 29.82
CA ALA A 569 1.15 8.01 30.15
C ALA A 569 2.29 8.73 30.87
N GLN A 570 2.96 8.07 31.84
CA GLN A 570 4.11 8.62 32.52
C GLN A 570 5.32 8.82 31.60
N ARG A 571 5.56 7.94 30.64
CA ARG A 571 6.63 8.09 29.65
C ARG A 571 6.38 9.28 28.71
N LEU A 572 5.12 9.45 28.27
CA LEU A 572 4.71 10.60 27.47
C LEU A 572 4.84 11.93 28.24
N ALA A 573 4.40 11.96 29.50
CA ALA A 573 4.55 13.14 30.33
C ALA A 573 6.02 13.53 30.53
N LYS A 574 6.89 12.54 30.74
CA LYS A 574 8.34 12.77 30.87
C LYS A 574 9.00 13.26 29.57
N PHE A 575 8.49 12.79 28.41
CA PHE A 575 9.02 13.21 27.10
C PHE A 575 8.63 14.66 26.76
N PHE A 576 7.42 15.09 27.16
CA PHE A 576 6.91 16.43 26.90
C PHE A 576 7.05 17.39 28.09
N GLU A 577 7.80 17.02 29.14
CA GLU A 577 7.97 17.79 30.39
C GLU A 577 6.63 18.21 31.05
N GLY A 578 5.58 17.36 30.85
CA GLY A 578 4.25 17.58 31.36
C GLY A 578 3.92 16.69 32.58
N GLN A 579 2.75 16.90 33.18
CA GLN A 579 2.22 16.09 34.30
C GLN A 579 1.01 15.26 33.86
N VAL A 580 0.88 14.03 34.38
CA VAL A 580 -0.29 13.16 34.14
C VAL A 580 -1.39 13.51 35.13
N ILE A 581 -2.50 14.09 34.66
CA ILE A 581 -3.69 14.37 35.46
C ILE A 581 -4.67 13.22 35.29
N ARG A 582 -5.11 12.60 36.38
CA ARG A 582 -6.19 11.60 36.38
C ARG A 582 -7.52 12.32 36.53
N LEU A 583 -8.38 12.23 35.53
CA LEU A 583 -9.77 12.64 35.66
C LEU A 583 -10.53 11.55 36.40
N SER A 584 -10.99 11.84 37.62
CA SER A 584 -12.02 11.04 38.31
C SER A 584 -13.39 11.53 37.87
N ASP A 585 -14.36 10.61 37.81
CA ASP A 585 -15.75 10.90 37.34
C ASP A 585 -16.57 11.86 38.23
N ASP A 586 -15.99 12.36 39.33
CA ASP A 586 -16.57 13.38 40.15
C ASP A 586 -16.08 14.75 39.71
N GLY A 587 -17.02 15.62 39.30
CA GLY A 587 -16.80 16.93 38.63
C GLY A 587 -15.69 17.76 39.26
N VAL A 588 -14.71 18.09 38.42
CA VAL A 588 -13.56 18.93 38.79
C VAL A 588 -13.94 20.39 38.62
N ASP A 589 -13.92 21.13 39.72
CA ASP A 589 -13.99 22.58 39.75
C ASP A 589 -12.67 23.19 39.27
N PHE A 590 -12.70 23.90 38.15
CA PHE A 590 -11.52 24.48 37.49
C PHE A 590 -10.99 25.77 38.12
N SER A 591 -11.43 26.12 39.30
CA SER A 591 -11.07 27.41 39.93
C SER A 591 -9.74 27.46 40.67
N GLU A 592 -9.04 26.30 40.85
CA GLU A 592 -7.80 26.25 41.65
C GLU A 592 -6.49 25.96 40.89
N ALA A 593 -6.48 25.91 39.56
CA ALA A 593 -5.29 25.49 38.79
C ALA A 593 -4.64 26.62 37.95
N VAL A 594 -4.60 27.86 38.47
CA VAL A 594 -3.79 28.91 37.85
C VAL A 594 -2.99 29.64 38.92
N ALA A 595 -1.86 29.07 39.31
CA ALA A 595 -0.76 29.83 39.90
C ALA A 595 0.45 29.70 38.95
N VAL A 596 0.58 30.66 38.05
CA VAL A 596 1.80 30.85 37.25
C VAL A 596 2.73 31.72 38.13
N PRO A 597 3.99 31.36 38.36
CA PRO A 597 4.94 32.25 38.98
C PRO A 597 5.30 33.37 37.99
N GLU A 598 4.92 34.59 38.34
CA GLU A 598 5.48 35.81 37.74
C GLU A 598 6.98 35.88 38.07
N SER A 599 7.80 35.83 37.06
CA SER A 599 9.08 36.49 37.05
C SER A 599 9.61 36.62 35.63
N VAL A 600 9.99 37.88 35.32
CA VAL A 600 10.88 38.35 34.25
C VAL A 600 10.20 38.59 32.89
N TYR A 601 9.73 39.83 32.73
CA TYR A 601 9.99 40.67 31.55
C TYR A 601 9.72 42.14 31.94
N GLU A 602 10.74 42.81 32.45
CA GLU A 602 10.90 44.25 32.25
C GLU A 602 11.50 44.42 30.85
N SER A 603 10.79 45.13 29.99
CA SER A 603 11.34 45.72 28.78
C SER A 603 10.98 47.17 28.72
N ASP A 604 12.02 47.99 28.86
CA ASP A 604 12.05 49.40 28.51
C ASP A 604 11.50 49.62 27.10
N PHE A 605 10.52 50.51 27.00
CA PHE A 605 10.27 51.34 25.83
C PHE A 605 9.92 52.73 26.32
N ASP A 606 10.95 53.56 26.33
CA ASP A 606 10.79 55.03 26.33
C ASP A 606 10.72 55.53 24.89
N GLU A 607 9.85 56.50 24.76
CA GLU A 607 9.51 57.42 23.69
C GLU A 607 10.68 57.89 22.78
N GLU A 608 10.47 57.87 21.47
CA GLU A 608 10.43 59.05 20.59
C GLU A 608 9.85 58.67 19.22
#